data_2fb78e5ba71953eee6c25ee9a9dcc7e0
#
_entry.id   2fb78e5ba71953eee6c25ee9a9dcc7e0
#
_cell.length_a   1.000
_cell.length_b   1.000
_cell.length_c   1.000
_cell.angle_alpha   90.00
_cell.angle_beta   90.00
_cell.angle_gamma   90.00
#
_symmetry.space_group_name_H-M   'P 1'
#
loop_
_entity.id
_entity.type
_entity.pdbx_description
1 polymer ?
#
loop_
_entity_poly.entity_id
_entity_poly.type
_entity_poly.pdbx_seq_one_letter_code
_entity_poly.pdbx_strand_id
1 'polypeptide(L)'
;MNLTLKILLIVIAIIVVIALALPSILNLAGLHPKFDGNSFNLKGKKALIIATNHGILNKPGETDGKPTGLFLSELSIPYYDFKKSNIEVDIASIKGGKIPMEPVPFFIDTPEDKRFKKDTGAMSKLQNSTPIKDIDFTEYDIIFISGGWGGAYDLGFSELLGEKISEAYYSSKAIIGGVCHGVLGLIKAKDKDGNLLIAGRKMTGVTDKQLKELGIMFTPQHPEEELRKAGAIFQSETAFKDIFATLTVVDDEKRFVTGQNQNSG
;
A
#
# COMPACT_ATOMS: atom_id res chain seq x y z
N MET A 1 -43.16 -28.52 5.79
CA MET A 1 -41.67 -28.46 5.68
C MET A 1 -41.10 -29.48 6.64
N ASN A 2 -40.34 -30.44 6.14
CA ASN A 2 -39.76 -31.51 6.97
C ASN A 2 -38.65 -30.98 7.89
N LEU A 3 -38.30 -31.74 8.92
CA LEU A 3 -37.28 -31.32 9.92
C LEU A 3 -35.92 -31.01 9.27
N THR A 4 -35.50 -31.83 8.30
CA THR A 4 -34.24 -31.66 7.58
C THR A 4 -34.16 -30.33 6.86
N LEU A 5 -35.24 -29.92 6.18
CA LEU A 5 -35.31 -28.62 5.49
C LEU A 5 -35.27 -27.45 6.48
N LYS A 6 -35.91 -27.57 7.65
CA LYS A 6 -35.83 -26.55 8.71
C LYS A 6 -34.41 -26.39 9.22
N ILE A 7 -33.72 -27.49 9.50
CA ILE A 7 -32.33 -27.48 9.96
C ILE A 7 -31.45 -26.82 8.90
N LEU A 8 -31.59 -27.23 7.63
CA LEU A 8 -30.79 -26.64 6.52
C LEU A 8 -30.97 -25.13 6.42
N LEU A 9 -32.24 -24.65 6.50
CA LEU A 9 -32.51 -23.21 6.44
C LEU A 9 -31.94 -22.45 7.63
N ILE A 10 -31.96 -23.04 8.85
CA ILE A 10 -31.33 -22.42 10.02
C ILE A 10 -29.82 -22.34 9.84
N VAL A 11 -29.17 -23.39 9.37
CA VAL A 11 -27.71 -23.39 9.12
C VAL A 11 -27.33 -22.35 8.07
N ILE A 12 -28.09 -22.25 6.97
CA ILE A 12 -27.86 -21.22 5.96
C ILE A 12 -28.03 -19.82 6.55
N ALA A 13 -29.08 -19.60 7.35
CA ALA A 13 -29.31 -18.32 7.99
C ALA A 13 -28.14 -17.92 8.93
N ILE A 14 -27.61 -18.86 9.72
CA ILE A 14 -26.47 -18.64 10.60
C ILE A 14 -25.22 -18.27 9.76
N ILE A 15 -24.94 -19.00 8.69
CA ILE A 15 -23.81 -18.71 7.80
C ILE A 15 -23.94 -17.30 7.21
N VAL A 16 -25.13 -16.93 6.76
CA VAL A 16 -25.37 -15.59 6.21
C VAL A 16 -25.15 -14.50 7.27
N VAL A 17 -25.66 -14.71 8.49
CA VAL A 17 -25.45 -13.75 9.58
C VAL A 17 -23.97 -13.59 9.92
N ILE A 18 -23.24 -14.70 10.01
CA ILE A 18 -21.80 -14.67 10.26
C ILE A 18 -21.08 -13.93 9.12
N ALA A 19 -21.41 -14.24 7.87
CA ALA A 19 -20.78 -13.59 6.71
C ALA A 19 -21.04 -12.08 6.67
N LEU A 20 -22.25 -11.63 7.03
CA LEU A 20 -22.60 -10.22 7.11
C LEU A 20 -21.94 -9.50 8.31
N ALA A 21 -21.75 -10.20 9.42
CA ALA A 21 -21.09 -9.66 10.61
C ALA A 21 -19.55 -9.63 10.52
N LEU A 22 -18.97 -10.45 9.65
CA LEU A 22 -17.53 -10.66 9.56
C LEU A 22 -16.72 -9.36 9.36
N PRO A 23 -17.07 -8.41 8.48
CA PRO A 23 -16.36 -7.14 8.36
C PRO A 23 -16.32 -6.37 9.68
N SER A 24 -17.42 -6.31 10.41
CA SER A 24 -17.49 -5.63 11.71
C SER A 24 -16.64 -6.33 12.78
N ILE A 25 -16.64 -7.66 12.80
CA ILE A 25 -15.82 -8.46 13.71
C ILE A 25 -14.34 -8.23 13.44
N LEU A 26 -13.93 -8.24 12.17
CA LEU A 26 -12.53 -7.99 11.79
C LEU A 26 -12.11 -6.55 12.12
N ASN A 27 -12.98 -5.57 11.91
CA ASN A 27 -12.71 -4.18 12.29
C ASN A 27 -12.54 -4.03 13.81
N LEU A 28 -13.39 -4.68 14.63
CA LEU A 28 -13.22 -4.72 16.08
C LEU A 28 -11.93 -5.42 16.53
N ALA A 29 -11.45 -6.37 15.75
CA ALA A 29 -10.18 -7.04 15.97
C ALA A 29 -8.97 -6.20 15.55
N GLY A 30 -9.17 -5.02 14.94
CA GLY A 30 -8.12 -4.09 14.55
C GLY A 30 -7.83 -4.03 13.05
N LEU A 31 -8.64 -4.66 12.19
CA LEU A 31 -8.48 -4.52 10.74
C LEU A 31 -9.07 -3.18 10.28
N HIS A 32 -8.31 -2.40 9.51
CA HIS A 32 -8.66 -1.07 9.01
C HIS A 32 -9.18 -0.13 10.13
N PRO A 33 -8.35 0.22 11.12
CA PRO A 33 -8.71 1.14 12.17
C PRO A 33 -9.08 2.50 11.57
N LYS A 34 -10.06 3.18 12.17
CA LYS A 34 -10.41 4.53 11.76
C LYS A 34 -9.38 5.52 12.28
N PHE A 35 -9.00 6.44 11.42
CA PHE A 35 -8.20 7.58 11.80
C PHE A 35 -9.11 8.76 12.13
N ASP A 36 -9.03 9.26 13.36
CA ASP A 36 -9.82 10.41 13.87
C ASP A 36 -8.96 11.69 13.96
N GLY A 37 -7.97 11.84 13.07
CA GLY A 37 -7.10 13.01 13.03
C GLY A 37 -7.77 14.24 12.41
N ASN A 38 -7.09 15.40 12.57
CA ASN A 38 -7.54 16.65 11.99
C ASN A 38 -7.49 16.60 10.45
N SER A 39 -8.49 17.17 9.81
CA SER A 39 -8.46 17.43 8.38
C SER A 39 -7.89 18.83 8.12
N PHE A 40 -7.07 18.94 7.09
CA PHE A 40 -6.47 20.21 6.68
C PHE A 40 -6.97 20.59 5.28
N ASN A 41 -7.01 21.88 5.01
CA ASN A 41 -7.26 22.37 3.65
C ASN A 41 -5.90 22.67 2.99
N LEU A 42 -5.50 21.85 2.06
CA LEU A 42 -4.22 21.91 1.36
C LEU A 42 -4.42 22.21 -0.14
N LYS A 43 -5.38 23.08 -0.46
CA LYS A 43 -5.68 23.52 -1.82
C LYS A 43 -4.43 24.03 -2.53
N GLY A 44 -4.21 23.59 -3.75
CA GLY A 44 -3.05 23.94 -4.56
C GLY A 44 -1.83 23.03 -4.33
N LYS A 45 -1.95 22.03 -3.44
CA LYS A 45 -0.96 20.97 -3.29
C LYS A 45 -1.27 19.80 -4.21
N LYS A 46 -0.22 19.08 -4.63
CA LYS A 46 -0.31 17.91 -5.52
C LYS A 46 0.27 16.68 -4.84
N ALA A 47 -0.41 15.56 -4.98
CA ALA A 47 0.06 14.25 -4.55
C ALA A 47 0.18 13.29 -5.73
N LEU A 48 1.26 12.54 -5.77
CA LEU A 48 1.46 11.43 -6.69
C LEU A 48 1.37 10.12 -5.92
N ILE A 49 0.44 9.25 -6.31
CA ILE A 49 0.36 7.88 -5.78
C ILE A 49 0.95 6.93 -6.82
N ILE A 50 1.92 6.14 -6.40
CA ILE A 50 2.64 5.20 -7.26
C ILE A 50 2.27 3.77 -6.85
N ALA A 51 2.02 2.90 -7.83
CA ALA A 51 1.72 1.50 -7.62
C ALA A 51 2.53 0.59 -8.56
N THR A 52 2.49 -0.71 -8.25
CA THR A 52 3.12 -1.77 -9.04
C THR A 52 2.44 -1.99 -10.39
N ASN A 53 3.18 -2.51 -11.37
CA ASN A 53 2.63 -3.13 -12.57
C ASN A 53 2.65 -4.67 -12.54
N HIS A 54 3.21 -5.28 -11.48
CA HIS A 54 3.31 -6.73 -11.39
C HIS A 54 2.00 -7.35 -10.91
N GLY A 55 1.48 -8.34 -11.65
CA GLY A 55 0.15 -8.90 -11.41
C GLY A 55 0.11 -10.42 -11.15
N ILE A 56 1.25 -11.06 -10.96
CA ILE A 56 1.37 -12.51 -10.78
C ILE A 56 2.19 -12.81 -9.52
N LEU A 57 1.59 -13.50 -8.56
CA LEU A 57 2.28 -13.97 -7.36
C LEU A 57 2.93 -15.33 -7.68
N ASN A 58 4.16 -15.31 -8.12
CA ASN A 58 4.94 -16.46 -8.55
C ASN A 58 6.23 -16.62 -7.74
N LYS A 59 6.75 -17.84 -7.67
CA LYS A 59 8.07 -18.08 -7.07
C LYS A 59 9.18 -17.63 -8.02
N PRO A 60 10.38 -17.31 -7.50
CA PRO A 60 11.53 -16.99 -8.33
C PRO A 60 11.78 -18.07 -9.39
N GLY A 61 11.90 -17.64 -10.65
CA GLY A 61 12.10 -18.53 -11.80
C GLY A 61 10.82 -19.15 -12.38
N GLU A 62 9.65 -18.97 -11.75
CA GLU A 62 8.36 -19.39 -12.30
C GLU A 62 7.71 -18.22 -13.05
N THR A 63 6.95 -18.50 -14.09
CA THR A 63 6.17 -17.51 -14.85
C THR A 63 4.68 -17.54 -14.51
N ASP A 64 4.24 -18.63 -13.87
CA ASP A 64 2.86 -18.86 -13.50
C ASP A 64 2.67 -18.59 -12.00
N GLY A 65 1.47 -18.15 -11.63
CA GLY A 65 1.14 -17.87 -10.25
C GLY A 65 -0.31 -17.40 -10.08
N LYS A 66 -0.65 -17.10 -8.84
CA LYS A 66 -1.97 -16.53 -8.54
C LYS A 66 -2.02 -15.06 -8.97
N PRO A 67 -3.19 -14.52 -9.35
CA PRO A 67 -3.34 -13.08 -9.53
C PRO A 67 -2.92 -12.33 -8.26
N THR A 68 -2.23 -11.21 -8.43
CA THR A 68 -1.84 -10.27 -7.38
C THR A 68 -1.78 -8.83 -7.93
N GLY A 69 -1.16 -7.92 -7.22
CA GLY A 69 -0.95 -6.55 -7.63
C GLY A 69 -0.95 -5.58 -6.47
N LEU A 70 -1.60 -4.45 -6.67
CA LEU A 70 -1.89 -3.44 -5.67
C LEU A 70 -2.91 -3.96 -4.66
N PHE A 71 -2.67 -3.78 -3.36
CA PHE A 71 -3.69 -3.93 -2.33
C PHE A 71 -4.53 -2.63 -2.29
N LEU A 72 -5.77 -2.70 -2.76
CA LEU A 72 -6.53 -1.49 -3.14
C LEU A 72 -6.68 -0.47 -2.01
N SER A 73 -6.90 -0.90 -0.76
CA SER A 73 -7.06 0.04 0.37
C SER A 73 -5.83 0.90 0.62
N GLU A 74 -4.64 0.40 0.27
CA GLU A 74 -3.38 1.14 0.40
C GLU A 74 -3.23 2.27 -0.66
N LEU A 75 -4.14 2.33 -1.63
CA LEU A 75 -4.27 3.43 -2.58
C LEU A 75 -5.56 4.22 -2.36
N SER A 76 -6.69 3.53 -2.16
CA SER A 76 -8.01 4.17 -2.11
C SER A 76 -8.20 5.06 -0.89
N ILE A 77 -7.68 4.65 0.27
CA ILE A 77 -7.74 5.43 1.51
C ILE A 77 -6.95 6.74 1.35
N PRO A 78 -5.63 6.72 1.08
CA PRO A 78 -4.88 7.96 0.89
C PRO A 78 -5.38 8.79 -0.29
N TYR A 79 -5.87 8.18 -1.37
CA TYR A 79 -6.47 8.91 -2.48
C TYR A 79 -7.64 9.79 -2.04
N TYR A 80 -8.58 9.24 -1.24
CA TYR A 80 -9.72 10.03 -0.79
C TYR A 80 -9.38 10.97 0.35
N ASP A 81 -8.41 10.67 1.21
CA ASP A 81 -7.96 11.57 2.26
C ASP A 81 -7.23 12.79 1.67
N PHE A 82 -6.40 12.60 0.65
CA PHE A 82 -5.81 13.69 -0.10
C PHE A 82 -6.89 14.55 -0.78
N LYS A 83 -7.85 13.93 -1.44
CA LYS A 83 -8.98 14.67 -2.06
C LYS A 83 -9.83 15.41 -1.04
N LYS A 84 -10.09 14.84 0.14
CA LYS A 84 -10.80 15.49 1.24
C LYS A 84 -10.05 16.72 1.74
N SER A 85 -8.73 16.70 1.65
CA SER A 85 -7.85 17.82 1.98
C SER A 85 -7.68 18.82 0.83
N ASN A 86 -8.44 18.70 -0.27
CA ASN A 86 -8.36 19.53 -1.49
C ASN A 86 -7.00 19.42 -2.23
N ILE A 87 -6.29 18.31 -2.08
CA ILE A 87 -5.07 18.02 -2.82
C ILE A 87 -5.45 17.44 -4.21
N GLU A 88 -4.76 17.86 -5.25
CA GLU A 88 -4.82 17.21 -6.56
C GLU A 88 -4.06 15.88 -6.50
N VAL A 89 -4.69 14.79 -7.01
CA VAL A 89 -4.10 13.45 -6.91
C VAL A 89 -3.95 12.84 -8.29
N ASP A 90 -2.70 12.47 -8.61
CA ASP A 90 -2.38 11.66 -9.77
C ASP A 90 -1.98 10.25 -9.37
N ILE A 91 -2.19 9.30 -10.29
CA ILE A 91 -1.84 7.89 -10.12
C ILE A 91 -0.87 7.49 -11.23
N ALA A 92 0.24 6.93 -10.81
CA ALA A 92 1.29 6.43 -11.68
C ALA A 92 1.61 4.97 -11.38
N SER A 93 2.33 4.34 -12.30
CA SER A 93 2.95 3.04 -12.07
C SER A 93 4.30 2.96 -12.78
N ILE A 94 5.10 1.96 -12.44
CA ILE A 94 6.47 1.82 -12.97
C ILE A 94 6.50 1.92 -14.51
N LYS A 95 5.56 1.23 -15.18
CA LYS A 95 5.51 1.14 -16.65
C LYS A 95 4.33 1.89 -17.28
N GLY A 96 3.42 2.40 -16.47
CA GLY A 96 2.14 2.95 -16.93
C GLY A 96 1.12 1.89 -17.32
N GLY A 97 -0.05 2.36 -17.77
CA GLY A 97 -1.16 1.50 -18.17
C GLY A 97 -1.90 0.91 -16.98
N LYS A 98 -2.43 -0.29 -17.15
CA LYS A 98 -3.25 -0.93 -16.12
C LYS A 98 -2.43 -1.32 -14.90
N ILE A 99 -2.87 -0.88 -13.72
CA ILE A 99 -2.40 -1.36 -12.44
C ILE A 99 -3.20 -2.61 -12.07
N PRO A 100 -2.58 -3.80 -11.90
CA PRO A 100 -3.26 -4.99 -11.43
C PRO A 100 -3.66 -4.83 -9.97
N MET A 101 -4.85 -5.31 -9.60
CA MET A 101 -5.33 -5.32 -8.23
C MET A 101 -5.24 -6.73 -7.64
N GLU A 102 -4.83 -6.82 -6.40
CA GLU A 102 -4.86 -8.06 -5.64
C GLU A 102 -6.32 -8.49 -5.40
N PRO A 103 -6.66 -9.75 -5.70
CA PRO A 103 -7.98 -10.27 -5.36
C PRO A 103 -8.13 -10.41 -3.85
N VAL A 104 -9.08 -9.68 -3.27
CA VAL A 104 -9.40 -9.79 -1.85
C VAL A 104 -10.85 -10.22 -1.64
N PRO A 105 -11.15 -10.98 -0.56
CA PRO A 105 -12.52 -11.29 -0.20
C PRO A 105 -13.33 -10.02 0.12
N PHE A 106 -14.63 -10.03 -0.18
CA PHE A 106 -15.51 -8.86 -0.01
C PHE A 106 -15.54 -8.29 1.41
N PHE A 107 -15.24 -9.10 2.42
CA PHE A 107 -15.22 -8.69 3.82
C PHE A 107 -13.92 -7.97 4.24
N ILE A 108 -12.94 -7.90 3.35
CA ILE A 108 -11.70 -7.11 3.50
C ILE A 108 -11.86 -5.72 2.87
N ASP A 109 -12.76 -5.56 1.86
CA ASP A 109 -12.98 -4.28 1.20
C ASP A 109 -13.41 -3.18 2.18
N THR A 110 -12.68 -2.08 2.19
CA THR A 110 -13.03 -0.87 2.94
C THR A 110 -14.19 -0.10 2.28
N PRO A 111 -14.80 0.87 2.98
CA PRO A 111 -15.73 1.80 2.35
C PRO A 111 -15.10 2.56 1.17
N GLU A 112 -13.82 2.94 1.31
CA GLU A 112 -13.02 3.65 0.29
C GLU A 112 -12.79 2.76 -0.93
N ASP A 113 -12.50 1.46 -0.75
CA ASP A 113 -12.39 0.50 -1.85
C ASP A 113 -13.70 0.38 -2.62
N LYS A 114 -14.81 0.24 -1.92
CA LYS A 114 -16.14 0.16 -2.53
C LYS A 114 -16.51 1.43 -3.28
N ARG A 115 -16.11 2.59 -2.76
CA ARG A 115 -16.25 3.88 -3.42
C ARG A 115 -15.38 3.96 -4.65
N PHE A 116 -14.09 3.60 -4.54
CA PHE A 116 -13.11 3.67 -5.62
C PHE A 116 -13.52 2.79 -6.81
N LYS A 117 -13.96 1.56 -6.55
CA LYS A 117 -14.46 0.64 -7.59
C LYS A 117 -15.68 1.18 -8.36
N LYS A 118 -16.44 2.13 -7.78
CA LYS A 118 -17.60 2.79 -8.41
C LYS A 118 -17.26 4.16 -9.01
N ASP A 119 -16.16 4.77 -8.63
CA ASP A 119 -15.69 6.06 -9.13
C ASP A 119 -15.02 5.86 -10.49
N THR A 120 -15.74 6.17 -11.57
CA THR A 120 -15.27 5.97 -12.94
C THR A 120 -14.01 6.77 -13.24
N GLY A 121 -13.85 7.97 -12.64
CA GLY A 121 -12.65 8.80 -12.82
C GLY A 121 -11.43 8.20 -12.13
N ALA A 122 -11.59 7.72 -10.90
CA ALA A 122 -10.53 7.05 -10.16
C ALA A 122 -10.14 5.73 -10.82
N MET A 123 -11.11 4.91 -11.21
CA MET A 123 -10.87 3.66 -11.94
C MET A 123 -10.19 3.89 -13.30
N SER A 124 -10.53 4.97 -14.01
CA SER A 124 -9.85 5.33 -15.26
C SER A 124 -8.37 5.62 -15.03
N LYS A 125 -8.01 6.34 -13.95
CA LYS A 125 -6.60 6.58 -13.58
C LYS A 125 -5.87 5.27 -13.25
N LEU A 126 -6.54 4.30 -12.63
CA LEU A 126 -5.97 2.99 -12.32
C LEU A 126 -5.77 2.13 -13.57
N GLN A 127 -6.71 2.20 -14.52
CA GLN A 127 -6.64 1.43 -15.78
C GLN A 127 -5.64 2.03 -16.78
N ASN A 128 -5.38 3.33 -16.69
CA ASN A 128 -4.54 4.11 -17.62
C ASN A 128 -3.55 4.97 -16.84
N SER A 129 -2.85 4.37 -15.86
CA SER A 129 -1.87 5.09 -15.07
C SER A 129 -0.72 5.63 -15.92
N THR A 130 -0.17 6.78 -15.54
CA THR A 130 0.97 7.37 -16.23
C THR A 130 2.25 6.61 -15.85
N PRO A 131 3.13 6.25 -16.79
CA PRO A 131 4.42 5.67 -16.45
C PRO A 131 5.31 6.68 -15.74
N ILE A 132 6.03 6.27 -14.69
CA ILE A 132 6.86 7.17 -13.89
C ILE A 132 7.90 7.92 -14.71
N LYS A 133 8.36 7.37 -15.83
CA LYS A 133 9.33 8.02 -16.73
C LYS A 133 8.83 9.33 -17.32
N ASP A 134 7.50 9.47 -17.48
CA ASP A 134 6.86 10.62 -18.13
C ASP A 134 6.35 11.66 -17.12
N ILE A 135 6.66 11.49 -15.84
CA ILE A 135 6.25 12.38 -14.75
C ILE A 135 7.46 13.12 -14.18
N ASP A 136 7.32 14.42 -13.98
CA ASP A 136 8.23 15.21 -13.19
C ASP A 136 7.82 15.17 -11.70
N PHE A 137 8.59 14.44 -10.89
CA PHE A 137 8.30 14.27 -9.46
C PHE A 137 8.51 15.57 -8.68
N THR A 138 9.24 16.53 -9.22
CA THR A 138 9.50 17.83 -8.55
C THR A 138 8.26 18.73 -8.53
N GLU A 139 7.24 18.42 -9.31
CA GLU A 139 5.95 19.13 -9.29
C GLU A 139 5.02 18.72 -8.15
N TYR A 140 5.39 17.69 -7.37
CA TYR A 140 4.53 17.14 -6.31
C TYR A 140 5.02 17.52 -4.93
N ASP A 141 4.07 17.83 -4.05
CA ASP A 141 4.31 18.10 -2.62
C ASP A 141 4.33 16.80 -1.80
N ILE A 142 3.63 15.76 -2.29
CA ILE A 142 3.54 14.44 -1.67
C ILE A 142 3.78 13.38 -2.73
N ILE A 143 4.65 12.42 -2.42
CA ILE A 143 4.85 11.20 -3.19
C ILE A 143 4.54 10.04 -2.27
N PHE A 144 3.54 9.25 -2.61
CA PHE A 144 3.09 8.11 -1.83
C PHE A 144 3.15 6.83 -2.66
N ILE A 145 3.74 5.77 -2.09
CA ILE A 145 3.92 4.49 -2.77
C ILE A 145 3.03 3.45 -2.10
N SER A 146 2.01 3.01 -2.83
CA SER A 146 1.09 1.96 -2.39
C SER A 146 1.75 0.59 -2.49
N GLY A 147 1.43 -0.30 -1.56
CA GLY A 147 1.95 -1.66 -1.58
C GLY A 147 1.00 -2.67 -2.26
N GLY A 148 0.89 -3.82 -1.67
CA GLY A 148 0.36 -5.05 -2.23
C GLY A 148 1.51 -5.96 -2.69
N TRP A 149 1.24 -7.26 -2.85
CA TRP A 149 2.30 -8.25 -3.13
C TRP A 149 3.05 -8.00 -4.45
N GLY A 150 2.39 -7.37 -5.44
CA GLY A 150 3.04 -6.99 -6.70
C GLY A 150 4.25 -6.09 -6.49
N GLY A 151 4.23 -5.24 -5.47
CA GLY A 151 5.33 -4.32 -5.15
C GLY A 151 6.65 -5.01 -4.83
N ALA A 152 6.62 -6.25 -4.35
CA ALA A 152 7.80 -7.07 -4.11
C ALA A 152 8.57 -7.44 -5.37
N TYR A 153 7.98 -7.27 -6.56
CA TYR A 153 8.54 -7.73 -7.84
C TYR A 153 9.07 -6.60 -8.73
N ASP A 154 8.66 -5.37 -8.50
CA ASP A 154 9.06 -4.27 -9.40
C ASP A 154 9.49 -2.98 -8.69
N LEU A 155 8.89 -2.61 -7.55
CA LEU A 155 9.14 -1.31 -6.93
C LEU A 155 10.60 -1.16 -6.50
N GLY A 156 11.14 -2.12 -5.76
CA GLY A 156 12.51 -2.07 -5.24
C GLY A 156 13.58 -2.37 -6.30
N PHE A 157 13.20 -2.82 -7.49
CA PHE A 157 14.13 -3.03 -8.61
C PHE A 157 14.22 -1.82 -9.54
N SER A 158 13.38 -0.81 -9.38
CA SER A 158 13.35 0.35 -10.25
C SER A 158 14.39 1.40 -9.85
N GLU A 159 15.51 1.43 -10.55
CA GLU A 159 16.53 2.50 -10.39
C GLU A 159 15.91 3.88 -10.70
N LEU A 160 15.09 3.96 -11.78
CA LEU A 160 14.42 5.20 -12.16
C LEU A 160 13.52 5.75 -11.05
N LEU A 161 12.80 4.87 -10.32
CA LEU A 161 11.98 5.31 -9.18
C LEU A 161 12.86 5.91 -8.09
N GLY A 162 13.98 5.27 -7.78
CA GLY A 162 14.96 5.79 -6.81
C GLY A 162 15.53 7.15 -7.22
N GLU A 163 15.90 7.33 -8.49
CA GLU A 163 16.40 8.59 -9.04
C GLU A 163 15.37 9.72 -8.89
N LYS A 164 14.11 9.48 -9.31
CA LYS A 164 13.04 10.47 -9.23
C LYS A 164 12.66 10.83 -7.78
N ILE A 165 12.71 9.87 -6.86
CA ILE A 165 12.52 10.13 -5.43
C ILE A 165 13.65 11.02 -4.90
N SER A 166 14.88 10.72 -5.26
CA SER A 166 16.04 11.54 -4.87
C SER A 166 15.90 12.98 -5.38
N GLU A 167 15.51 13.14 -6.65
CA GLU A 167 15.27 14.43 -7.27
C GLU A 167 14.20 15.23 -6.54
N ALA A 168 13.04 14.64 -6.29
CA ALA A 168 11.95 15.28 -5.55
C ALA A 168 12.34 15.64 -4.11
N TYR A 169 13.06 14.75 -3.43
CA TYR A 169 13.54 15.00 -2.07
C TYR A 169 14.34 16.31 -1.98
N TYR A 170 15.23 16.56 -2.94
CA TYR A 170 16.11 17.73 -2.91
C TYR A 170 15.48 18.97 -3.56
N SER A 171 14.72 18.81 -4.65
CA SER A 171 14.22 19.92 -5.45
C SER A 171 12.90 20.49 -4.92
N SER A 172 11.88 19.67 -4.72
CA SER A 172 10.54 20.15 -4.27
C SER A 172 10.34 20.06 -2.77
N LYS A 173 11.23 19.43 -2.05
CA LYS A 173 11.07 19.12 -0.61
C LYS A 173 9.79 18.31 -0.34
N ALA A 174 9.39 17.47 -1.27
CA ALA A 174 8.21 16.62 -1.13
C ALA A 174 8.26 15.79 0.15
N ILE A 175 7.11 15.57 0.77
CA ILE A 175 6.93 14.50 1.77
C ILE A 175 6.81 13.19 1.00
N ILE A 176 7.61 12.21 1.38
CA ILE A 176 7.69 10.92 0.71
C ILE A 176 7.13 9.86 1.65
N GLY A 177 6.18 9.09 1.17
CA GLY A 177 5.51 8.06 1.95
C GLY A 177 5.47 6.72 1.23
N GLY A 178 5.23 5.68 2.01
CA GLY A 178 4.98 4.34 1.48
C GLY A 178 4.39 3.45 2.56
N VAL A 179 3.64 2.44 2.13
CA VAL A 179 2.99 1.50 3.04
C VAL A 179 3.24 0.06 2.58
N CYS A 180 3.37 -0.85 3.55
CA CYS A 180 3.50 -2.29 3.27
C CYS A 180 4.68 -2.59 2.32
N HIS A 181 4.44 -3.22 1.16
CA HIS A 181 5.46 -3.42 0.12
C HIS A 181 5.82 -2.14 -0.65
N GLY A 182 5.02 -1.08 -0.56
CA GLY A 182 5.30 0.20 -1.20
C GLY A 182 6.64 0.81 -0.76
N VAL A 183 7.05 0.56 0.48
CA VAL A 183 8.33 1.07 1.01
C VAL A 183 9.56 0.55 0.26
N LEU A 184 9.43 -0.57 -0.48
CA LEU A 184 10.50 -1.07 -1.36
C LEU A 184 10.88 -0.07 -2.45
N GLY A 185 9.94 0.78 -2.89
CA GLY A 185 10.25 1.84 -3.85
C GLY A 185 11.25 2.89 -3.35
N LEU A 186 11.56 2.91 -2.05
CA LEU A 186 12.47 3.88 -1.42
C LEU A 186 13.93 3.39 -1.37
N ILE A 187 14.19 2.08 -1.53
CA ILE A 187 15.50 1.47 -1.25
C ILE A 187 16.60 1.81 -2.27
N LYS A 188 16.23 2.42 -3.41
CA LYS A 188 17.18 2.84 -4.45
C LYS A 188 17.46 4.35 -4.47
N ALA A 189 16.69 5.13 -3.70
CA ALA A 189 16.90 6.58 -3.62
C ALA A 189 18.25 6.88 -2.94
N LYS A 190 19.00 7.85 -3.51
CA LYS A 190 20.33 8.21 -3.06
C LYS A 190 20.42 9.67 -2.65
N ASP A 191 21.33 9.94 -1.72
CA ASP A 191 21.72 11.29 -1.35
C ASP A 191 22.72 11.87 -2.39
N LYS A 192 23.14 13.12 -2.16
CA LYS A 192 24.08 13.82 -3.04
C LYS A 192 25.48 13.18 -3.07
N ASP A 193 25.83 12.39 -2.06
CA ASP A 193 27.11 11.70 -1.92
C ASP A 193 27.04 10.25 -2.45
N GLY A 194 25.84 9.83 -2.94
CA GLY A 194 25.62 8.51 -3.50
C GLY A 194 25.24 7.43 -2.47
N ASN A 195 25.07 7.79 -1.18
CA ASN A 195 24.59 6.87 -0.16
C ASN A 195 23.08 6.69 -0.27
N LEU A 196 22.55 5.59 0.27
CA LEU A 196 21.11 5.38 0.28
C LEU A 196 20.41 6.42 1.15
N LEU A 197 19.43 7.12 0.58
CA LEU A 197 18.74 8.25 1.21
C LEU A 197 18.02 7.85 2.51
N ILE A 198 17.63 6.59 2.63
CA ILE A 198 16.95 6.05 3.80
C ILE A 198 17.89 5.52 4.89
N ALA A 199 19.20 5.46 4.64
CA ALA A 199 20.16 5.00 5.64
C ALA A 199 20.13 5.89 6.91
N GLY A 200 20.03 5.26 8.08
CA GLY A 200 19.90 5.92 9.37
C GLY A 200 18.53 6.52 9.68
N ARG A 201 17.54 6.42 8.78
CA ARG A 201 16.18 6.94 9.01
C ARG A 201 15.30 5.89 9.66
N LYS A 202 14.41 6.33 10.55
CA LYS A 202 13.36 5.49 11.13
C LYS A 202 12.32 5.20 10.07
N MET A 203 12.02 3.91 9.86
CA MET A 203 11.06 3.46 8.85
C MET A 203 10.34 2.20 9.30
N THR A 204 9.19 1.93 8.69
CA THR A 204 8.47 0.67 8.83
C THR A 204 7.98 0.19 7.47
N GLY A 205 7.55 -1.05 7.40
CA GLY A 205 6.95 -1.74 6.28
C GLY A 205 6.40 -3.09 6.74
N VAL A 206 5.86 -3.90 5.84
CA VAL A 206 5.36 -5.22 6.23
C VAL A 206 6.48 -6.06 6.81
N THR A 207 6.16 -6.73 7.95
CA THR A 207 7.13 -7.51 8.71
C THR A 207 7.31 -8.91 8.13
N ASP A 208 8.48 -9.50 8.34
CA ASP A 208 8.73 -10.92 8.03
C ASP A 208 7.78 -11.85 8.77
N LYS A 209 7.34 -11.46 9.98
CA LYS A 209 6.32 -12.20 10.72
C LYS A 209 5.00 -12.23 9.97
N GLN A 210 4.53 -11.09 9.45
CA GLN A 210 3.29 -11.04 8.65
C GLN A 210 3.41 -11.89 7.38
N LEU A 211 4.55 -11.84 6.68
CA LEU A 211 4.80 -12.66 5.50
C LEU A 211 4.72 -14.15 5.80
N LYS A 212 5.34 -14.59 6.92
CA LYS A 212 5.27 -15.99 7.40
C LYS A 212 3.85 -16.40 7.75
N GLU A 213 3.11 -15.54 8.44
CA GLU A 213 1.73 -15.80 8.85
C GLU A 213 0.77 -15.95 7.67
N LEU A 214 1.07 -15.26 6.56
CA LEU A 214 0.32 -15.35 5.31
C LEU A 214 0.84 -16.43 4.35
N GLY A 215 1.96 -17.09 4.69
CA GLY A 215 2.56 -18.15 3.88
C GLY A 215 3.19 -17.68 2.57
N ILE A 216 3.60 -16.41 2.49
CA ILE A 216 4.11 -15.77 1.27
C ILE A 216 5.55 -15.28 1.52
N MET A 217 6.47 -16.22 1.73
CA MET A 217 7.90 -15.95 1.93
C MET A 217 8.74 -16.12 0.66
N PHE A 218 8.11 -16.35 -0.47
CA PHE A 218 8.82 -16.66 -1.72
C PHE A 218 8.92 -15.47 -2.67
N THR A 219 8.40 -14.32 -2.28
CA THR A 219 8.55 -13.08 -3.06
C THR A 219 10.01 -12.65 -3.14
N PRO A 220 10.46 -12.01 -4.24
CA PRO A 220 11.88 -11.72 -4.44
C PRO A 220 12.45 -10.68 -3.47
N GLN A 221 11.60 -9.81 -2.90
CA GLN A 221 12.01 -8.81 -1.92
C GLN A 221 11.03 -8.79 -0.74
N HIS A 222 11.57 -8.68 0.48
CA HIS A 222 10.82 -8.54 1.72
C HIS A 222 11.10 -7.15 2.32
N PRO A 223 10.07 -6.33 2.59
CA PRO A 223 10.25 -4.95 3.03
C PRO A 223 11.11 -4.79 4.27
N GLU A 224 10.87 -5.56 5.34
CA GLU A 224 11.68 -5.50 6.55
C GLU A 224 13.16 -5.79 6.26
N GLU A 225 13.44 -6.88 5.56
CA GLU A 225 14.79 -7.30 5.21
C GLU A 225 15.51 -6.25 4.34
N GLU A 226 14.84 -5.77 3.28
CA GLU A 226 15.43 -4.81 2.35
C GLU A 226 15.64 -3.42 2.97
N LEU A 227 14.72 -2.94 3.82
CA LEU A 227 14.91 -1.69 4.56
C LEU A 227 16.10 -1.79 5.53
N ARG A 228 16.24 -2.90 6.26
CA ARG A 228 17.40 -3.14 7.13
C ARG A 228 18.71 -3.21 6.35
N LYS A 229 18.74 -3.91 5.21
CA LYS A 229 19.90 -3.96 4.30
C LYS A 229 20.29 -2.58 3.77
N ALA A 230 19.29 -1.74 3.50
CA ALA A 230 19.52 -0.35 3.07
C ALA A 230 19.94 0.59 4.22
N GLY A 231 20.11 0.06 5.44
CA GLY A 231 20.59 0.81 6.60
C GLY A 231 19.52 1.61 7.33
N ALA A 232 18.24 1.41 7.03
CA ALA A 232 17.16 2.05 7.78
C ALA A 232 17.04 1.50 9.22
N ILE A 233 16.62 2.35 10.14
CA ILE A 233 16.28 1.96 11.52
C ILE A 233 14.84 1.46 11.49
N PHE A 234 14.69 0.16 11.21
CA PHE A 234 13.37 -0.46 11.06
C PHE A 234 12.64 -0.58 12.39
N GLN A 235 11.39 -0.13 12.40
CA GLN A 235 10.48 -0.23 13.55
C GLN A 235 9.26 -1.07 13.16
N SER A 236 8.70 -1.81 14.11
CA SER A 236 7.49 -2.60 13.90
C SER A 236 6.69 -2.73 15.19
N GLU A 237 5.39 -2.81 15.05
CA GLU A 237 4.46 -3.28 16.07
C GLU A 237 4.02 -4.70 15.74
N THR A 238 3.59 -5.43 16.76
CA THR A 238 3.11 -6.80 16.61
C THR A 238 1.74 -6.97 17.25
N ALA A 239 0.95 -7.86 16.68
CA ALA A 239 -0.36 -8.26 17.20
C ALA A 239 -0.46 -9.79 17.23
N PHE A 240 -1.59 -10.34 17.66
CA PHE A 240 -1.87 -11.79 17.58
C PHE A 240 -1.61 -12.33 16.16
N LYS A 241 -2.06 -11.60 15.16
CA LYS A 241 -1.62 -11.70 13.75
C LYS A 241 -1.19 -10.31 13.32
N ASP A 242 -0.03 -10.16 12.69
CA ASP A 242 0.49 -8.84 12.32
C ASP A 242 -0.36 -8.10 11.28
N ILE A 243 -1.26 -8.79 10.59
CA ILE A 243 -2.29 -8.14 9.76
C ILE A 243 -3.20 -7.18 10.57
N PHE A 244 -3.28 -7.34 11.90
CA PHE A 244 -4.02 -6.46 12.81
C PHE A 244 -3.12 -5.43 13.51
N ALA A 245 -1.81 -5.49 13.31
CA ALA A 245 -0.90 -4.49 13.84
C ALA A 245 -1.05 -3.17 13.07
N THR A 246 -0.82 -2.06 13.75
CA THR A 246 -0.88 -0.71 13.15
C THR A 246 0.30 0.08 13.63
N LEU A 247 1.15 0.53 12.70
CA LEU A 247 2.27 1.42 12.98
C LEU A 247 2.50 2.35 11.81
N THR A 248 2.53 3.66 12.09
CA THR A 248 3.03 4.68 11.17
C THR A 248 4.28 5.30 11.79
N VAL A 249 5.34 5.37 11.00
CA VAL A 249 6.63 5.93 11.41
C VAL A 249 6.90 7.19 10.58
N VAL A 250 7.22 8.27 11.28
CA VAL A 250 7.71 9.51 10.69
C VAL A 250 9.19 9.63 11.03
N ASP A 251 10.05 9.85 10.06
CA ASP A 251 11.47 10.02 10.28
C ASP A 251 11.79 11.33 11.04
N ASP A 252 12.99 11.44 11.57
CA ASP A 252 13.38 12.57 12.42
C ASP A 252 13.37 13.91 11.67
N GLU A 253 13.55 13.91 10.35
CA GLU A 253 13.46 15.11 9.50
C GLU A 253 12.02 15.42 9.04
N LYS A 254 11.05 14.56 9.36
CA LYS A 254 9.63 14.66 8.93
C LYS A 254 9.47 14.72 7.41
N ARG A 255 10.33 13.99 6.70
CA ARG A 255 10.35 13.92 5.24
C ARG A 255 9.88 12.56 4.72
N PHE A 256 10.04 11.51 5.55
CA PHE A 256 9.54 10.17 5.24
C PHE A 256 8.43 9.78 6.22
N VAL A 257 7.32 9.29 5.66
CA VAL A 257 6.19 8.75 6.42
C VAL A 257 5.92 7.35 5.91
N THR A 258 6.12 6.34 6.74
CA THR A 258 5.93 4.94 6.34
C THR A 258 4.92 4.22 7.21
N GLY A 259 4.09 3.38 6.59
CA GLY A 259 3.08 2.55 7.23
C GLY A 259 3.46 1.06 7.17
N GLN A 260 3.21 0.33 8.26
CA GLN A 260 3.60 -1.07 8.36
C GLN A 260 2.83 -1.95 7.38
N ASN A 261 1.52 -1.76 7.28
CA ASN A 261 0.63 -2.57 6.43
C ASN A 261 -0.65 -1.78 6.11
N GLN A 262 -1.65 -2.45 5.53
CA GLN A 262 -2.94 -1.87 5.14
C GLN A 262 -3.71 -1.14 6.26
N ASN A 263 -3.36 -1.35 7.53
CA ASN A 263 -3.96 -0.65 8.66
C ASN A 263 -3.32 0.71 8.96
N SER A 264 -2.20 1.01 8.32
CA SER A 264 -1.34 2.16 8.61
C SER A 264 -1.28 3.16 7.46
N GLY A 265 -2.20 3.03 6.50
CA GLY A 265 -2.32 3.93 5.34
C GLY A 265 -3.11 5.19 5.63
#